data_e3013162cd7ef503a848626df0f15e45
#
_entry.id   e3013162cd7ef503a848626df0f15e45
#
_cell.length_a   1.000
_cell.length_b   1.000
_cell.length_c   1.000
_cell.angle_alpha   90.00
_cell.angle_beta   90.00
_cell.angle_gamma   90.00
#
_symmetry.space_group_name_H-M   'P 1'
#
loop_
_entity.id
_entity.type
_entity.pdbx_description
1 polymer ?
#
loop_
_entity_poly.entity_id
_entity_poly.type
_entity_poly.pdbx_seq_one_letter_code
_entity_poly.pdbx_strand_id
1 'polypeptide(L)'
;MRPPQIVVLVFLALVLTGSAVLCLPVCAKSAEPTSFLTALFTATSATCVTGLIQVDTGTYWSTFGQVVILILIQLGGLGFMTVSTIFFLALRRRIGLKQRMVLAQGLGISSVSGVVRYVRNVILGTFCVEGAGALILFFRFLPEFGVGRALWYGIFHSISAFCNAGFDILADVSYGGSIARYVTDPVINFTLMALIVIGSLGFTVWGELRHERRFSRLSVYARLVILITLGLIFGGGALFALLEWNNPGTIGSFSTGGKLLAALFQSVTLRTAGFASFNQDALTEASKLLSNILMFVGGSSGSTAGGVKTVTMGLVVLSAVSTMRGRRQVTVFRRSISQQDISNAVSVALLVLGLSLFGAAVLTVCDRCSFLNAIYETTSALCTVGLTTGITGTLCAASKLILIVFMFFGRVGIMTIGVGFMMGDRARERIHYAETKVMIG
;
A
#
# COMPACT_ATOMS: atom_id res chain seq x y z
N MET A 1 24.80 10.58 -8.69
CA MET A 1 23.38 10.20 -8.71
C MET A 1 22.63 11.03 -7.68
N ARG A 2 21.44 11.52 -8.04
CA ARG A 2 20.53 12.23 -7.12
C ARG A 2 19.84 11.21 -6.20
N PRO A 3 19.45 11.60 -4.96
CA PRO A 3 18.78 10.68 -4.03
C PRO A 3 17.57 9.93 -4.60
N PRO A 4 16.67 10.56 -5.38
CA PRO A 4 15.54 9.85 -6.00
C PRO A 4 15.97 8.76 -6.98
N GLN A 5 17.04 8.99 -7.74
CA GLN A 5 17.58 7.98 -8.69
C GLN A 5 18.11 6.74 -7.97
N ILE A 6 18.73 6.93 -6.80
CA ILE A 6 19.24 5.81 -5.99
C ILE A 6 18.06 4.95 -5.51
N VAL A 7 16.96 5.55 -5.07
CA VAL A 7 15.76 4.82 -4.66
C VAL A 7 15.21 3.98 -5.80
N VAL A 8 15.02 4.58 -6.98
CA VAL A 8 14.51 3.87 -8.18
C VAL A 8 15.40 2.68 -8.53
N LEU A 9 16.73 2.89 -8.57
CA LEU A 9 17.69 1.83 -8.96
C LEU A 9 17.72 0.68 -7.94
N VAL A 10 17.62 0.97 -6.64
CA VAL A 10 17.60 -0.08 -5.62
C VAL A 10 16.30 -0.89 -5.69
N PHE A 11 15.15 -0.25 -5.85
CA PHE A 11 13.90 -1.00 -6.04
C PHE A 11 13.93 -1.84 -7.31
N LEU A 12 14.46 -1.30 -8.41
CA LEU A 12 14.64 -2.06 -9.66
C LEU A 12 15.58 -3.26 -9.48
N ALA A 13 16.70 -3.08 -8.79
CA ALA A 13 17.63 -4.15 -8.48
C ALA A 13 16.98 -5.24 -7.61
N LEU A 14 16.19 -4.87 -6.59
CA LEU A 14 15.45 -5.82 -5.77
C LEU A 14 14.42 -6.62 -6.58
N VAL A 15 13.69 -5.96 -7.47
CA VAL A 15 12.73 -6.61 -8.36
C VAL A 15 13.44 -7.60 -9.29
N LEU A 16 14.52 -7.19 -9.95
CA LEU A 16 15.24 -8.04 -10.90
C LEU A 16 15.92 -9.24 -10.22
N THR A 17 16.56 -9.00 -9.06
CA THR A 17 17.20 -10.11 -8.30
C THR A 17 16.15 -11.06 -7.74
N GLY A 18 15.04 -10.54 -7.20
CA GLY A 18 13.90 -11.35 -6.74
C GLY A 18 13.30 -12.18 -7.87
N SER A 19 13.14 -11.60 -9.07
CA SER A 19 12.64 -12.31 -10.24
C SER A 19 13.57 -13.44 -10.65
N ALA A 20 14.89 -13.18 -10.70
CA ALA A 20 15.89 -14.20 -11.06
C ALA A 20 15.86 -15.38 -10.08
N VAL A 21 15.74 -15.11 -8.77
CA VAL A 21 15.66 -16.16 -7.75
C VAL A 21 14.33 -16.94 -7.89
N LEU A 22 13.18 -16.24 -8.08
CA LEU A 22 11.89 -16.89 -8.22
C LEU A 22 11.74 -17.71 -9.52
N CYS A 23 12.59 -17.51 -10.55
CA CYS A 23 12.66 -18.37 -11.73
C CYS A 23 13.26 -19.75 -11.43
N LEU A 24 13.99 -19.91 -10.33
CA LEU A 24 14.65 -21.19 -10.02
C LEU A 24 13.62 -22.29 -9.70
N PRO A 25 13.86 -23.52 -10.16
CA PRO A 25 12.93 -24.65 -9.93
C PRO A 25 12.64 -24.91 -8.45
N VAL A 26 13.61 -24.64 -7.56
CA VAL A 26 13.46 -24.83 -6.11
C VAL A 26 12.37 -23.93 -5.51
N CYS A 27 12.01 -22.83 -6.18
CA CYS A 27 10.99 -21.90 -5.70
C CYS A 27 9.55 -22.35 -5.98
N ALA A 28 9.33 -23.23 -6.98
CA ALA A 28 8.02 -23.77 -7.31
C ALA A 28 7.80 -25.14 -6.64
N LYS A 29 6.54 -25.47 -6.26
CA LYS A 29 6.21 -26.80 -5.73
C LYS A 29 6.32 -27.90 -6.79
N SER A 30 6.11 -27.56 -8.07
CA SER A 30 6.29 -28.48 -9.20
C SER A 30 7.77 -28.84 -9.47
N ALA A 31 8.71 -28.13 -8.84
CA ALA A 31 10.14 -28.22 -9.13
C ALA A 31 10.51 -27.93 -10.61
N GLU A 32 9.65 -27.21 -11.33
CA GLU A 32 9.88 -26.72 -12.68
C GLU A 32 10.25 -25.23 -12.67
N PRO A 33 11.06 -24.74 -13.65
CA PRO A 33 11.39 -23.34 -13.77
C PRO A 33 10.13 -22.49 -14.00
N THR A 34 9.96 -21.46 -13.21
CA THR A 34 8.85 -20.50 -13.38
C THR A 34 9.15 -19.57 -14.56
N SER A 35 8.13 -19.24 -15.38
CA SER A 35 8.28 -18.27 -16.46
C SER A 35 8.75 -16.92 -15.92
N PHE A 36 9.65 -16.25 -16.67
CA PHE A 36 10.21 -14.97 -16.25
C PHE A 36 9.13 -13.90 -15.99
N LEU A 37 8.06 -13.87 -16.80
CA LEU A 37 6.97 -12.90 -16.63
C LEU A 37 6.22 -13.13 -15.31
N THR A 38 5.94 -14.39 -14.94
CA THR A 38 5.29 -14.74 -13.67
C THR A 38 6.19 -14.41 -12.48
N ALA A 39 7.48 -14.73 -12.56
CA ALA A 39 8.46 -14.40 -11.53
C ALA A 39 8.64 -12.88 -11.38
N LEU A 40 8.71 -12.14 -12.50
CA LEU A 40 8.80 -10.67 -12.51
C LEU A 40 7.56 -10.03 -11.93
N PHE A 41 6.37 -10.50 -12.28
CA PHE A 41 5.11 -10.01 -11.73
C PHE A 41 5.07 -10.20 -10.22
N THR A 42 5.35 -11.42 -9.74
CA THR A 42 5.33 -11.76 -8.32
C THR A 42 6.41 -10.99 -7.54
N ALA A 43 7.64 -10.91 -8.05
CA ALA A 43 8.72 -10.16 -7.42
C ALA A 43 8.41 -8.66 -7.35
N THR A 44 7.81 -8.09 -8.41
CA THR A 44 7.39 -6.68 -8.41
C THR A 44 6.28 -6.45 -7.41
N SER A 45 5.26 -7.30 -7.40
CA SER A 45 4.15 -7.22 -6.46
C SER A 45 4.61 -7.33 -5.02
N ALA A 46 5.51 -8.26 -4.70
CA ALA A 46 6.09 -8.45 -3.37
C ALA A 46 6.97 -7.26 -2.95
N THR A 47 7.89 -6.82 -3.82
CA THR A 47 8.81 -5.69 -3.53
C THR A 47 8.05 -4.36 -3.44
N CYS A 48 7.05 -4.16 -4.28
CA CYS A 48 6.21 -2.96 -4.25
C CYS A 48 5.09 -3.05 -3.20
N VAL A 49 4.99 -4.20 -2.52
CA VAL A 49 4.02 -4.43 -1.45
C VAL A 49 2.60 -4.19 -1.99
N THR A 50 2.30 -4.79 -3.14
CA THR A 50 1.02 -4.60 -3.80
C THR A 50 0.02 -5.71 -3.46
N GLY A 51 0.42 -7.00 -3.60
CA GLY A 51 -0.45 -8.14 -3.35
C GLY A 51 -1.21 -8.69 -4.56
N LEU A 52 -1.09 -8.07 -5.74
CA LEU A 52 -1.61 -8.68 -6.95
C LEU A 52 -0.81 -9.94 -7.28
N ILE A 53 -1.50 -11.03 -7.56
CA ILE A 53 -0.91 -12.33 -7.85
C ILE A 53 -1.38 -12.86 -9.21
N GLN A 54 -0.46 -13.46 -9.95
CA GLN A 54 -0.75 -14.18 -11.18
C GLN A 54 -1.00 -15.67 -10.90
N VAL A 55 -0.29 -16.21 -9.93
CA VAL A 55 -0.40 -17.58 -9.43
C VAL A 55 -0.59 -17.52 -7.93
N ASP A 56 -1.35 -18.44 -7.39
CA ASP A 56 -1.63 -18.49 -5.97
C ASP A 56 -0.37 -18.76 -5.14
N THR A 57 -0.17 -17.98 -4.07
CA THR A 57 1.08 -18.03 -3.30
C THR A 57 1.20 -19.29 -2.46
N GLY A 58 0.10 -19.78 -1.91
CA GLY A 58 0.09 -20.96 -1.05
C GLY A 58 0.24 -22.27 -1.82
N THR A 59 -0.38 -22.36 -3.02
CA THR A 59 -0.41 -23.61 -3.81
C THR A 59 0.73 -23.72 -4.81
N TYR A 60 1.18 -22.62 -5.40
CA TYR A 60 2.21 -22.63 -6.46
C TYR A 60 3.64 -22.60 -5.90
N TRP A 61 3.94 -21.69 -4.95
CA TRP A 61 5.30 -21.49 -4.45
C TRP A 61 5.66 -22.50 -3.36
N SER A 62 6.86 -23.07 -3.44
CA SER A 62 7.45 -23.88 -2.37
C SER A 62 7.68 -23.02 -1.11
N THR A 63 7.96 -23.66 0.03
CA THR A 63 8.30 -22.91 1.26
C THR A 63 9.51 -21.99 1.03
N PHE A 64 10.50 -22.41 0.22
CA PHE A 64 11.62 -21.55 -0.14
C PHE A 64 11.15 -20.33 -0.96
N GLY A 65 10.31 -20.53 -1.98
CA GLY A 65 9.73 -19.43 -2.75
C GLY A 65 8.92 -18.46 -1.89
N GLN A 66 8.12 -18.99 -0.94
CA GLN A 66 7.38 -18.18 0.03
C GLN A 66 8.31 -17.36 0.94
N VAL A 67 9.45 -17.90 1.38
CA VAL A 67 10.47 -17.17 2.15
C VAL A 67 11.07 -16.04 1.31
N VAL A 68 11.39 -16.29 0.04
CA VAL A 68 11.89 -15.25 -0.87
C VAL A 68 10.87 -14.13 -1.02
N ILE A 69 9.58 -14.45 -1.25
CA ILE A 69 8.50 -13.49 -1.34
C ILE A 69 8.39 -12.68 -0.05
N LEU A 70 8.44 -13.33 1.12
CA LEU A 70 8.36 -12.67 2.42
C LEU A 70 9.53 -11.69 2.65
N ILE A 71 10.75 -12.06 2.26
CA ILE A 71 11.91 -11.18 2.31
C ILE A 71 11.72 -9.96 1.40
N LEU A 72 11.21 -10.15 0.18
CA LEU A 72 10.93 -9.05 -0.74
C LEU A 72 9.85 -8.11 -0.17
N ILE A 73 8.80 -8.65 0.45
CA ILE A 73 7.76 -7.87 1.15
C ILE A 73 8.38 -7.04 2.28
N GLN A 74 9.21 -7.65 3.13
CA GLN A 74 9.84 -6.96 4.26
C GLN A 74 10.76 -5.84 3.80
N LEU A 75 11.61 -6.10 2.80
CA LEU A 75 12.52 -5.10 2.24
C LEU A 75 11.75 -3.98 1.53
N GLY A 76 10.72 -4.32 0.78
CA GLY A 76 9.86 -3.37 0.10
C GLY A 76 9.01 -2.54 1.07
N GLY A 77 8.41 -3.18 2.08
CA GLY A 77 7.54 -2.55 3.09
C GLY A 77 8.26 -1.53 3.96
N LEU A 78 9.40 -1.91 4.52
CA LEU A 78 10.23 -1.01 5.31
C LEU A 78 10.85 0.13 4.48
N GLY A 79 10.89 -0.03 3.16
CA GLY A 79 11.41 0.94 2.22
C GLY A 79 12.94 1.03 2.20
N PHE A 80 13.45 1.56 1.08
CA PHE A 80 14.89 1.67 0.82
C PHE A 80 15.69 2.31 1.96
N MET A 81 15.11 3.31 2.63
CA MET A 81 15.83 4.06 3.66
C MET A 81 16.14 3.23 4.89
N THR A 82 15.19 2.38 5.28
CA THR A 82 15.37 1.46 6.41
C THR A 82 16.37 0.36 6.04
N VAL A 83 16.23 -0.21 4.84
CA VAL A 83 17.13 -1.25 4.33
C VAL A 83 18.58 -0.74 4.25
N SER A 84 18.79 0.45 3.67
CA SER A 84 20.12 1.04 3.60
C SER A 84 20.72 1.35 4.97
N THR A 85 19.90 1.78 5.93
CA THR A 85 20.35 2.00 7.30
C THR A 85 20.74 0.70 7.99
N ILE A 86 19.95 -0.38 7.83
CA ILE A 86 20.29 -1.71 8.35
C ILE A 86 21.64 -2.16 7.78
N PHE A 87 21.83 -2.01 6.47
CA PHE A 87 23.07 -2.38 5.80
C PHE A 87 24.29 -1.63 6.36
N PHE A 88 24.21 -0.31 6.54
CA PHE A 88 25.28 0.47 7.14
C PHE A 88 25.54 0.12 8.61
N LEU A 89 24.50 -0.15 9.38
CA LEU A 89 24.60 -0.58 10.77
C LEU A 89 25.25 -1.96 10.89
N ALA A 90 24.85 -2.92 10.03
CA ALA A 90 25.41 -4.28 10.00
C ALA A 90 26.91 -4.27 9.64
N LEU A 91 27.32 -3.40 8.72
CA LEU A 91 28.73 -3.22 8.36
C LEU A 91 29.54 -2.40 9.39
N ARG A 92 28.92 -1.99 10.50
CA ARG A 92 29.51 -1.11 11.53
C ARG A 92 30.18 0.16 10.96
N ARG A 93 29.76 0.61 9.76
CA ARG A 93 30.28 1.83 9.12
C ARG A 93 29.53 3.05 9.65
N ARG A 94 30.27 4.13 9.91
CA ARG A 94 29.67 5.43 10.31
C ARG A 94 28.91 6.01 9.12
N ILE A 95 27.62 6.31 9.33
CA ILE A 95 26.78 6.99 8.32
C ILE A 95 27.22 8.45 8.23
N GLY A 96 27.79 8.85 7.10
CA GLY A 96 28.27 10.20 6.84
C GLY A 96 27.12 11.21 6.66
N LEU A 97 27.44 12.50 6.68
CA LEU A 97 26.45 13.58 6.60
C LEU A 97 25.59 13.50 5.31
N LYS A 98 26.22 13.23 4.17
CA LYS A 98 25.55 13.10 2.87
C LYS A 98 24.53 11.97 2.86
N GLN A 99 24.87 10.84 3.47
CA GLN A 99 23.97 9.69 3.61
C GLN A 99 22.80 9.97 4.56
N ARG A 100 23.06 10.71 5.67
CA ARG A 100 21.99 11.15 6.60
C ARG A 100 21.01 12.12 5.94
N MET A 101 21.50 13.01 5.06
CA MET A 101 20.60 13.89 4.29
C MET A 101 19.71 13.12 3.34
N VAL A 102 20.25 12.09 2.64
CA VAL A 102 19.45 11.20 1.78
C VAL A 102 18.40 10.45 2.60
N LEU A 103 18.77 9.94 3.77
CA LEU A 103 17.85 9.27 4.71
C LEU A 103 16.75 10.22 5.20
N ALA A 104 17.10 11.44 5.62
CA ALA A 104 16.13 12.42 6.09
C ALA A 104 15.12 12.80 5.01
N GLN A 105 15.60 13.04 3.79
CA GLN A 105 14.76 13.40 2.65
C GLN A 105 13.79 12.27 2.27
N GLY A 106 14.25 11.03 2.26
CA GLY A 106 13.39 9.89 1.91
C GLY A 106 12.36 9.52 2.99
N LEU A 107 12.64 9.87 4.25
CA LEU A 107 11.70 9.72 5.36
C LEU A 107 10.78 10.93 5.55
N GLY A 108 10.99 12.00 4.75
CA GLY A 108 10.25 13.26 4.91
C GLY A 108 10.54 14.00 6.23
N ILE A 109 11.74 13.80 6.80
CA ILE A 109 12.15 14.39 8.07
C ILE A 109 13.02 15.62 7.78
N SER A 110 12.70 16.74 8.41
CA SER A 110 13.43 18.02 8.23
C SER A 110 14.78 18.06 8.94
N SER A 111 15.02 17.20 9.93
CA SER A 111 16.24 17.18 10.74
C SER A 111 17.14 16.00 10.41
N VAL A 112 18.42 16.28 10.15
CA VAL A 112 19.47 15.28 9.89
C VAL A 112 19.99 14.66 11.20
N SER A 113 19.85 15.38 12.32
CA SER A 113 20.26 14.91 13.64
C SER A 113 19.26 13.85 14.16
N GLY A 114 19.76 12.72 14.64
CA GLY A 114 18.90 11.66 15.21
C GLY A 114 18.25 10.70 14.20
N VAL A 115 18.40 10.89 12.88
CA VAL A 115 17.81 10.01 11.83
C VAL A 115 18.15 8.54 12.06
N VAL A 116 19.40 8.22 12.40
CA VAL A 116 19.81 6.82 12.65
C VAL A 116 19.07 6.22 13.86
N ARG A 117 18.92 7.00 14.95
CA ARG A 117 18.15 6.56 16.13
C ARG A 117 16.68 6.35 15.78
N TYR A 118 16.11 7.26 15.00
CA TYR A 118 14.75 7.17 14.51
C TYR A 118 14.53 5.89 13.70
N VAL A 119 15.38 5.61 12.70
CA VAL A 119 15.28 4.39 11.88
C VAL A 119 15.43 3.14 12.73
N ARG A 120 16.38 3.10 13.68
CA ARG A 120 16.50 1.99 14.63
C ARG A 120 15.21 1.76 15.42
N ASN A 121 14.57 2.81 15.89
CA ASN A 121 13.32 2.72 16.64
C ASN A 121 12.16 2.24 15.74
N VAL A 122 12.14 2.65 14.46
CA VAL A 122 11.19 2.15 13.46
C VAL A 122 11.37 0.64 13.28
N ILE A 123 12.60 0.18 13.06
CA ILE A 123 12.90 -1.25 12.87
C ILE A 123 12.47 -2.07 14.09
N LEU A 124 12.89 -1.66 15.28
CA LEU A 124 12.52 -2.35 16.52
C LEU A 124 11.00 -2.35 16.75
N GLY A 125 10.34 -1.20 16.51
CA GLY A 125 8.88 -1.10 16.60
C GLY A 125 8.16 -2.02 15.63
N THR A 126 8.63 -2.11 14.39
CA THR A 126 8.11 -3.01 13.36
C THR A 126 8.19 -4.46 13.81
N PHE A 127 9.37 -4.95 14.18
CA PHE A 127 9.53 -6.34 14.63
C PHE A 127 8.73 -6.65 15.90
N CYS A 128 8.56 -5.68 16.81
CA CYS A 128 7.72 -5.88 18.00
C CYS A 128 6.24 -6.02 17.61
N VAL A 129 5.73 -5.19 16.70
CA VAL A 129 4.32 -5.25 16.27
C VAL A 129 4.06 -6.50 15.42
N GLU A 130 4.96 -6.81 14.47
CA GLU A 130 4.90 -8.03 13.67
C GLU A 130 4.97 -9.28 14.54
N GLY A 131 5.88 -9.31 15.52
CA GLY A 131 6.01 -10.42 16.48
C GLY A 131 4.77 -10.62 17.33
N ALA A 132 4.16 -9.54 17.82
CA ALA A 132 2.91 -9.61 18.57
C ALA A 132 1.76 -10.13 17.71
N GLY A 133 1.62 -9.62 16.48
CA GLY A 133 0.63 -10.13 15.52
C GLY A 133 0.84 -11.59 15.17
N ALA A 134 2.09 -12.00 14.92
CA ALA A 134 2.45 -13.39 14.63
C ALA A 134 2.09 -14.32 15.79
N LEU A 135 2.32 -13.91 17.04
CA LEU A 135 1.95 -14.69 18.20
C LEU A 135 0.44 -14.86 18.36
N ILE A 136 -0.34 -13.80 18.17
CA ILE A 136 -1.82 -13.89 18.23
C ILE A 136 -2.33 -14.83 17.13
N LEU A 137 -1.86 -14.68 15.90
CA LEU A 137 -2.24 -15.53 14.79
C LEU A 137 -1.76 -16.98 14.99
N PHE A 138 -0.55 -17.20 15.53
CA PHE A 138 -0.04 -18.52 15.87
C PHE A 138 -0.98 -19.26 16.81
N PHE A 139 -1.37 -18.67 17.94
CA PHE A 139 -2.27 -19.30 18.89
C PHE A 139 -3.66 -19.58 18.29
N ARG A 140 -4.12 -18.72 17.37
CA ARG A 140 -5.40 -18.95 16.69
C ARG A 140 -5.34 -20.07 15.66
N PHE A 141 -4.22 -20.21 14.94
CA PHE A 141 -4.02 -21.29 13.95
C PHE A 141 -3.56 -22.60 14.57
N LEU A 142 -3.01 -22.59 15.76
CA LEU A 142 -2.45 -23.78 16.42
C LEU A 142 -3.40 -24.98 16.48
N PRO A 143 -4.69 -24.81 16.88
CA PRO A 143 -5.63 -25.93 16.93
C PRO A 143 -5.95 -26.58 15.59
N GLU A 144 -5.82 -25.81 14.47
CA GLU A 144 -6.21 -26.26 13.13
C GLU A 144 -5.05 -26.88 12.35
N PHE A 145 -3.83 -26.35 12.49
CA PHE A 145 -2.70 -26.69 11.61
C PHE A 145 -1.50 -27.32 12.34
N GLY A 146 -1.54 -27.40 13.65
CA GLY A 146 -0.40 -27.84 14.45
C GLY A 146 0.74 -26.81 14.49
N VAL A 147 1.76 -27.04 15.34
CA VAL A 147 2.79 -26.06 15.68
C VAL A 147 3.54 -25.50 14.48
N GLY A 148 4.04 -26.36 13.58
CA GLY A 148 4.90 -25.94 12.47
C GLY A 148 4.20 -25.02 11.47
N ARG A 149 3.02 -25.46 10.98
CA ARG A 149 2.23 -24.67 10.01
C ARG A 149 1.64 -23.43 10.64
N ALA A 150 1.14 -23.52 11.88
CA ALA A 150 0.58 -22.38 12.58
C ALA A 150 1.62 -21.27 12.78
N LEU A 151 2.86 -21.63 13.13
CA LEU A 151 3.96 -20.68 13.28
C LEU A 151 4.27 -19.98 11.94
N TRP A 152 4.39 -20.75 10.85
CA TRP A 152 4.65 -20.20 9.52
C TRP A 152 3.54 -19.28 9.03
N TYR A 153 2.29 -19.71 9.16
CA TYR A 153 1.12 -18.91 8.78
C TYR A 153 1.02 -17.63 9.63
N GLY A 154 1.27 -17.72 10.94
CA GLY A 154 1.28 -16.55 11.82
C GLY A 154 2.33 -15.53 11.45
N ILE A 155 3.57 -15.96 11.20
CA ILE A 155 4.68 -15.07 10.78
C ILE A 155 4.38 -14.45 9.41
N PHE A 156 4.00 -15.26 8.43
CA PHE A 156 3.78 -14.79 7.06
C PHE A 156 2.67 -13.75 7.00
N HIS A 157 1.50 -14.04 7.59
CA HIS A 157 0.36 -13.12 7.55
C HIS A 157 0.59 -11.86 8.39
N SER A 158 1.32 -11.97 9.51
CA SER A 158 1.65 -10.80 10.33
C SER A 158 2.54 -9.82 9.56
N ILE A 159 3.59 -10.31 8.91
CA ILE A 159 4.50 -9.48 8.10
C ILE A 159 3.76 -8.93 6.88
N SER A 160 3.01 -9.76 6.16
CA SER A 160 2.24 -9.35 5.00
C SER A 160 1.20 -8.27 5.34
N ALA A 161 0.50 -8.41 6.47
CA ALA A 161 -0.50 -7.42 6.91
C ALA A 161 0.14 -6.11 7.39
N PHE A 162 1.21 -6.18 8.19
CA PHE A 162 1.89 -5.00 8.67
C PHE A 162 2.55 -4.20 7.54
N CYS A 163 3.18 -4.90 6.59
CA CYS A 163 3.74 -4.28 5.39
C CYS A 163 2.68 -3.82 4.40
N ASN A 164 1.40 -4.14 4.60
CA ASN A 164 0.32 -3.89 3.65
C ASN A 164 0.54 -4.58 2.30
N ALA A 165 0.97 -5.84 2.31
CA ALA A 165 1.39 -6.55 1.11
C ALA A 165 0.28 -7.40 0.48
N GLY A 166 -0.72 -7.84 1.28
CA GLY A 166 -1.87 -8.61 0.79
C GLY A 166 -1.57 -10.04 0.31
N PHE A 167 -0.33 -10.50 0.42
CA PHE A 167 0.00 -11.88 0.14
C PHE A 167 -0.48 -12.79 1.26
N ASP A 168 -1.05 -13.92 0.88
CA ASP A 168 -1.47 -14.98 1.79
C ASP A 168 -1.00 -16.35 1.31
N ILE A 169 -0.98 -17.31 2.23
CA ILE A 169 -0.58 -18.68 1.97
C ILE A 169 -1.64 -19.70 2.46
N LEU A 170 -2.89 -19.25 2.66
CA LEU A 170 -4.02 -20.06 3.13
C LEU A 170 -4.89 -20.62 2.00
N ALA A 171 -4.48 -20.50 0.74
CA ALA A 171 -5.29 -20.87 -0.41
C ALA A 171 -5.65 -22.34 -0.48
N ASP A 172 -4.82 -23.22 0.08
CA ASP A 172 -5.11 -24.66 0.20
C ASP A 172 -6.27 -24.97 1.17
N VAL A 173 -6.68 -23.99 1.97
CA VAL A 173 -7.75 -24.12 2.98
C VAL A 173 -8.87 -23.08 2.83
N SER A 174 -8.74 -22.11 1.92
CA SER A 174 -9.68 -20.99 1.77
C SER A 174 -10.24 -20.89 0.35
N TYR A 175 -11.55 -21.09 0.21
CA TYR A 175 -12.25 -20.96 -1.06
C TYR A 175 -12.81 -19.55 -1.24
N GLY A 176 -12.52 -18.90 -2.38
CA GLY A 176 -13.14 -17.64 -2.77
C GLY A 176 -12.46 -16.34 -2.29
N GLY A 177 -11.28 -16.42 -1.69
CA GLY A 177 -10.50 -15.26 -1.25
C GLY A 177 -9.41 -15.65 -0.27
N SER A 178 -8.46 -14.76 -0.01
CA SER A 178 -7.27 -15.06 0.78
C SER A 178 -7.60 -15.50 2.21
N ILE A 179 -8.54 -14.84 2.87
CA ILE A 179 -8.98 -15.17 4.23
C ILE A 179 -10.48 -15.50 4.30
N ALA A 180 -11.08 -15.96 3.19
CA ALA A 180 -12.53 -16.20 3.09
C ALA A 180 -13.05 -17.20 4.13
N ARG A 181 -12.26 -18.22 4.47
CA ARG A 181 -12.62 -19.18 5.54
C ARG A 181 -12.79 -18.49 6.91
N TYR A 182 -12.09 -17.41 7.16
CA TYR A 182 -12.04 -16.71 8.45
C TYR A 182 -12.78 -15.36 8.44
N VAL A 183 -13.67 -15.13 7.47
CA VAL A 183 -14.37 -13.86 7.31
C VAL A 183 -15.17 -13.45 8.56
N THR A 184 -15.68 -14.41 9.32
CA THR A 184 -16.42 -14.16 10.56
C THR A 184 -15.60 -14.37 11.84
N ASP A 185 -14.30 -14.68 11.70
CA ASP A 185 -13.43 -14.88 12.86
C ASP A 185 -12.94 -13.54 13.40
N PRO A 186 -13.36 -13.12 14.61
CA PRO A 186 -12.99 -11.80 15.13
C PRO A 186 -11.51 -11.69 15.46
N VAL A 187 -10.85 -12.78 15.90
CA VAL A 187 -9.43 -12.75 16.31
C VAL A 187 -8.55 -12.47 15.09
N ILE A 188 -8.74 -13.22 14.00
CA ILE A 188 -7.96 -13.04 12.78
C ILE A 188 -8.24 -11.66 12.17
N ASN A 189 -9.53 -11.29 12.01
CA ASN A 189 -9.89 -10.04 11.37
C ASN A 189 -9.38 -8.82 12.15
N PHE A 190 -9.59 -8.74 13.47
CA PHE A 190 -9.10 -7.60 14.26
C PHE A 190 -7.58 -7.55 14.31
N THR A 191 -6.88 -8.71 14.35
CA THR A 191 -5.41 -8.74 14.33
C THR A 191 -4.88 -8.21 13.00
N LEU A 192 -5.40 -8.69 11.87
CA LEU A 192 -4.99 -8.21 10.55
C LEU A 192 -5.33 -6.73 10.37
N MET A 193 -6.55 -6.29 10.71
CA MET A 193 -6.93 -4.87 10.65
C MET A 193 -6.01 -3.99 11.49
N ALA A 194 -5.66 -4.41 12.71
CA ALA A 194 -4.74 -3.67 13.57
C ALA A 194 -3.36 -3.55 12.94
N LEU A 195 -2.80 -4.64 12.41
CA LEU A 195 -1.49 -4.65 11.74
C LEU A 195 -1.50 -3.72 10.52
N ILE A 196 -2.52 -3.81 9.66
CA ILE A 196 -2.71 -2.97 8.47
C ILE A 196 -2.78 -1.49 8.86
N VAL A 197 -3.62 -1.15 9.83
CA VAL A 197 -3.80 0.25 10.26
C VAL A 197 -2.52 0.79 10.87
N ILE A 198 -1.87 0.05 11.76
CA ILE A 198 -0.61 0.45 12.40
C ILE A 198 0.48 0.65 11.33
N GLY A 199 0.63 -0.27 10.37
CA GLY A 199 1.59 -0.16 9.26
C GLY A 199 1.33 1.06 8.37
N SER A 200 0.04 1.37 8.09
CA SER A 200 -0.37 2.46 7.20
C SER A 200 -0.40 3.86 7.83
N LEU A 201 -0.37 4.00 9.18
CA LEU A 201 -0.40 5.30 9.86
C LEU A 201 0.85 6.16 9.63
N GLY A 202 1.98 5.53 9.33
CA GLY A 202 3.27 6.22 9.16
C GLY A 202 4.11 6.30 10.43
N PHE A 203 5.41 6.09 10.26
CA PHE A 203 6.36 6.01 11.38
C PHE A 203 6.55 7.34 12.11
N THR A 204 6.32 8.47 11.44
CA THR A 204 6.33 9.81 12.08
C THR A 204 5.18 9.96 13.07
N VAL A 205 3.98 9.49 12.70
CA VAL A 205 2.80 9.51 13.57
C VAL A 205 3.01 8.60 14.79
N TRP A 206 3.67 7.44 14.63
CA TRP A 206 4.05 6.58 15.77
C TRP A 206 4.95 7.30 16.76
N GLY A 207 5.97 8.03 16.23
CA GLY A 207 6.88 8.82 17.07
C GLY A 207 6.13 9.86 17.89
N GLU A 208 5.20 10.58 17.26
CA GLU A 208 4.39 11.60 17.93
C GLU A 208 3.43 10.98 18.96
N LEU A 209 2.71 9.91 18.62
CA LEU A 209 1.79 9.22 19.53
C LEU A 209 2.49 8.65 20.78
N ARG A 210 3.73 8.19 20.61
CA ARG A 210 4.53 7.69 21.74
C ARG A 210 4.97 8.81 22.68
N HIS A 211 5.24 9.99 22.13
CA HIS A 211 5.76 11.13 22.92
C HIS A 211 4.64 12.00 23.48
N GLU A 212 3.59 12.25 22.69
CA GLU A 212 2.48 13.12 23.03
C GLU A 212 1.22 12.30 23.33
N ARG A 213 0.79 12.31 24.60
CA ARG A 213 -0.41 11.57 25.03
C ARG A 213 -1.72 12.30 24.75
N ARG A 214 -1.68 13.59 24.43
CA ARG A 214 -2.87 14.43 24.18
C ARG A 214 -3.01 14.71 22.70
N PHE A 215 -4.17 14.37 22.10
CA PHE A 215 -4.50 14.62 20.69
C PHE A 215 -4.27 16.10 20.29
N SER A 216 -4.58 17.05 21.18
CA SER A 216 -4.42 18.49 20.93
C SER A 216 -2.95 18.94 20.76
N ARG A 217 -1.98 18.17 21.25
CA ARG A 217 -0.55 18.47 21.14
C ARG A 217 0.12 17.86 19.91
N LEU A 218 -0.56 16.92 19.24
CA LEU A 218 -0.08 16.34 17.99
C LEU A 218 0.04 17.41 16.91
N SER A 219 0.96 17.20 15.96
CA SER A 219 1.09 18.06 14.78
C SER A 219 -0.20 18.06 13.95
N VAL A 220 -0.39 19.09 13.13
CA VAL A 220 -1.52 19.17 12.18
C VAL A 220 -1.53 17.95 11.27
N TYR A 221 -0.34 17.50 10.83
CA TYR A 221 -0.18 16.33 10.00
C TYR A 221 -0.73 15.06 10.69
N ALA A 222 -0.26 14.76 11.91
CA ALA A 222 -0.68 13.57 12.64
C ALA A 222 -2.19 13.57 12.94
N ARG A 223 -2.76 14.73 13.31
CA ARG A 223 -4.22 14.84 13.51
C ARG A 223 -5.01 14.59 12.24
N LEU A 224 -4.59 15.16 11.09
CA LEU A 224 -5.23 14.91 9.80
C LEU A 224 -5.16 13.43 9.43
N VAL A 225 -4.00 12.80 9.56
CA VAL A 225 -3.81 11.37 9.29
C VAL A 225 -4.81 10.54 10.10
N ILE A 226 -4.88 10.76 11.41
CA ILE A 226 -5.76 9.98 12.31
C ILE A 226 -7.23 10.19 11.95
N LEU A 227 -7.68 11.45 11.80
CA LEU A 227 -9.08 11.75 11.52
C LEU A 227 -9.54 11.20 10.17
N ILE A 228 -8.72 11.39 9.11
CA ILE A 228 -9.07 10.89 7.79
C ILE A 228 -9.05 9.35 7.79
N THR A 229 -8.06 8.73 8.45
CA THR A 229 -7.99 7.27 8.59
C THR A 229 -9.23 6.70 9.25
N LEU A 230 -9.64 7.24 10.39
CA LEU A 230 -10.85 6.78 11.10
C LEU A 230 -12.11 7.05 10.28
N GLY A 231 -12.20 8.22 9.65
CA GLY A 231 -13.31 8.56 8.76
C GLY A 231 -13.46 7.60 7.59
N LEU A 232 -12.36 7.22 6.94
CA LEU A 232 -12.38 6.26 5.83
C LEU A 232 -12.72 4.85 6.31
N ILE A 233 -12.19 4.40 7.46
CA ILE A 233 -12.45 3.05 7.99
C ILE A 233 -13.94 2.91 8.35
N PHE A 234 -14.45 3.79 9.19
CA PHE A 234 -15.82 3.67 9.66
C PHE A 234 -16.84 4.12 8.61
N GLY A 235 -16.57 5.19 7.87
CA GLY A 235 -17.44 5.65 6.77
C GLY A 235 -17.48 4.65 5.61
N GLY A 236 -16.32 4.13 5.19
CA GLY A 236 -16.24 3.08 4.18
C GLY A 236 -16.93 1.79 4.64
N GLY A 237 -16.68 1.35 5.88
CA GLY A 237 -17.32 0.17 6.44
C GLY A 237 -18.86 0.29 6.50
N ALA A 238 -19.37 1.46 6.92
CA ALA A 238 -20.80 1.72 6.93
C ALA A 238 -21.42 1.70 5.52
N LEU A 239 -20.74 2.31 4.53
CA LEU A 239 -21.20 2.29 3.14
C LEU A 239 -21.18 0.88 2.55
N PHE A 240 -20.15 0.07 2.80
CA PHE A 240 -20.12 -1.34 2.37
C PHE A 240 -21.23 -2.15 3.04
N ALA A 241 -21.44 -1.97 4.33
CA ALA A 241 -22.53 -2.62 5.02
C ALA A 241 -23.90 -2.28 4.40
N LEU A 242 -24.13 -1.02 4.02
CA LEU A 242 -25.39 -0.59 3.38
C LEU A 242 -25.55 -1.18 1.97
N LEU A 243 -24.49 -1.17 1.15
CA LEU A 243 -24.55 -1.59 -0.25
C LEU A 243 -24.61 -3.12 -0.40
N GLU A 244 -23.93 -3.86 0.47
CA GLU A 244 -23.77 -5.30 0.37
C GLU A 244 -24.65 -6.09 1.35
N TRP A 245 -25.48 -5.44 2.18
CA TRP A 245 -26.23 -6.06 3.26
C TRP A 245 -27.04 -7.29 2.85
N ASN A 246 -27.64 -7.23 1.66
CA ASN A 246 -28.50 -8.29 1.12
C ASN A 246 -27.83 -9.08 -0.04
N ASN A 247 -26.57 -8.78 -0.36
CA ASN A 247 -25.88 -9.48 -1.46
C ASN A 247 -25.43 -10.89 -1.01
N PRO A 248 -26.05 -11.98 -1.51
CA PRO A 248 -25.70 -13.33 -1.10
C PRO A 248 -24.32 -13.77 -1.59
N GLY A 249 -23.78 -13.13 -2.63
CA GLY A 249 -22.43 -13.39 -3.16
C GLY A 249 -21.31 -12.87 -2.29
N THR A 250 -21.61 -11.99 -1.32
CA THR A 250 -20.63 -11.37 -0.43
C THR A 250 -20.96 -11.58 1.04
N ILE A 251 -21.64 -10.63 1.68
CA ILE A 251 -21.91 -10.66 3.13
C ILE A 251 -23.36 -11.04 3.49
N GLY A 252 -24.25 -11.14 2.50
CA GLY A 252 -25.69 -11.32 2.74
C GLY A 252 -26.07 -12.55 3.56
N SER A 253 -25.29 -13.64 3.46
CA SER A 253 -25.54 -14.89 4.18
C SER A 253 -25.03 -14.92 5.63
N PHE A 254 -24.23 -13.89 6.06
CA PHE A 254 -23.63 -13.87 7.39
C PHE A 254 -24.59 -13.33 8.46
N SER A 255 -24.29 -13.64 9.72
CA SER A 255 -24.95 -13.01 10.86
C SER A 255 -24.69 -11.51 10.87
N THR A 256 -25.52 -10.74 11.56
CA THR A 256 -25.37 -9.27 11.66
C THR A 256 -23.98 -8.86 12.11
N GLY A 257 -23.40 -9.54 13.12
CA GLY A 257 -22.03 -9.29 13.58
C GLY A 257 -20.99 -9.63 12.51
N GLY A 258 -21.19 -10.74 11.77
CA GLY A 258 -20.33 -11.14 10.66
C GLY A 258 -20.38 -10.15 9.50
N LYS A 259 -21.57 -9.64 9.14
CA LYS A 259 -21.73 -8.59 8.11
C LYS A 259 -20.97 -7.31 8.47
N LEU A 260 -21.11 -6.84 9.70
CA LEU A 260 -20.41 -5.63 10.16
C LEU A 260 -18.88 -5.83 10.18
N LEU A 261 -18.42 -7.00 10.65
CA LEU A 261 -17.00 -7.33 10.69
C LEU A 261 -16.41 -7.39 9.28
N ALA A 262 -17.07 -8.09 8.35
CA ALA A 262 -16.63 -8.21 6.96
C ALA A 262 -16.65 -6.86 6.23
N ALA A 263 -17.67 -6.04 6.43
CA ALA A 263 -17.75 -4.69 5.85
C ALA A 263 -16.65 -3.76 6.39
N LEU A 264 -16.37 -3.84 7.70
CA LEU A 264 -15.28 -3.08 8.31
C LEU A 264 -13.92 -3.55 7.78
N PHE A 265 -13.72 -4.88 7.69
CA PHE A 265 -12.51 -5.45 7.12
C PHE A 265 -12.30 -5.02 5.67
N GLN A 266 -13.36 -5.04 4.84
CA GLN A 266 -13.30 -4.58 3.45
C GLN A 266 -12.84 -3.12 3.36
N SER A 267 -13.36 -2.24 4.22
CA SER A 267 -12.93 -0.84 4.26
C SER A 267 -11.45 -0.68 4.66
N VAL A 268 -10.96 -1.50 5.58
CA VAL A 268 -9.56 -1.48 6.01
C VAL A 268 -8.65 -2.02 4.92
N THR A 269 -8.99 -3.16 4.30
CA THR A 269 -8.13 -3.81 3.31
C THR A 269 -7.96 -2.99 2.02
N LEU A 270 -8.99 -2.22 1.62
CA LEU A 270 -8.92 -1.29 0.48
C LEU A 270 -7.88 -0.19 0.67
N ARG A 271 -7.43 0.06 1.90
CA ARG A 271 -6.35 1.01 2.18
C ARG A 271 -4.97 0.39 2.01
N THR A 272 -4.73 -0.14 0.80
CA THR A 272 -3.47 -0.73 0.34
C THR A 272 -3.03 -1.99 1.10
N ALA A 273 -3.97 -2.83 1.57
CA ALA A 273 -3.62 -4.04 2.29
C ALA A 273 -3.78 -5.34 1.48
N GLY A 274 -4.79 -5.42 0.62
CA GLY A 274 -4.91 -6.48 -0.39
C GLY A 274 -5.50 -7.82 0.06
N PHE A 275 -5.83 -8.00 1.33
CA PHE A 275 -6.47 -9.22 1.79
C PHE A 275 -7.94 -9.27 1.40
N ALA A 276 -8.37 -10.33 0.71
CA ALA A 276 -9.75 -10.55 0.34
C ALA A 276 -10.44 -11.51 1.32
N SER A 277 -11.51 -11.07 1.96
CA SER A 277 -12.34 -11.92 2.82
C SER A 277 -13.49 -12.60 2.07
N PHE A 278 -13.78 -12.17 0.87
CA PHE A 278 -14.78 -12.75 -0.07
C PHE A 278 -14.39 -12.38 -1.50
N ASN A 279 -15.05 -13.03 -2.47
CA ASN A 279 -14.78 -12.78 -3.88
C ASN A 279 -15.13 -11.34 -4.27
N GLN A 280 -14.14 -10.56 -4.71
CA GLN A 280 -14.33 -9.16 -5.09
C GLN A 280 -15.13 -8.99 -6.39
N ASP A 281 -15.20 -10.02 -7.24
CA ASP A 281 -16.04 -9.96 -8.44
C ASP A 281 -17.54 -10.03 -8.11
N ALA A 282 -17.89 -10.66 -6.99
CA ALA A 282 -19.26 -10.77 -6.50
C ALA A 282 -19.81 -9.45 -5.88
N LEU A 283 -18.99 -8.42 -5.74
CA LEU A 283 -19.42 -7.09 -5.28
C LEU A 283 -20.39 -6.47 -6.28
N THR A 284 -21.37 -5.72 -5.77
CA THR A 284 -22.22 -4.88 -6.61
C THR A 284 -21.39 -3.83 -7.34
N GLU A 285 -21.88 -3.33 -8.48
CA GLU A 285 -21.16 -2.29 -9.25
C GLU A 285 -20.94 -1.02 -8.41
N ALA A 286 -21.89 -0.65 -7.57
CA ALA A 286 -21.77 0.48 -6.64
C ALA A 286 -20.63 0.24 -5.63
N SER A 287 -20.51 -0.99 -5.11
CA SER A 287 -19.42 -1.35 -4.18
C SER A 287 -18.07 -1.46 -4.88
N LYS A 288 -18.02 -1.92 -6.14
CA LYS A 288 -16.79 -1.87 -6.96
C LYS A 288 -16.34 -0.41 -7.18
N LEU A 289 -17.26 0.50 -7.47
CA LEU A 289 -16.96 1.93 -7.60
C LEU A 289 -16.48 2.53 -6.28
N LEU A 290 -17.16 2.24 -5.16
CA LEU A 290 -16.74 2.66 -3.82
C LEU A 290 -15.35 2.12 -3.51
N SER A 291 -15.06 0.86 -3.85
CA SER A 291 -13.74 0.26 -3.69
C SER A 291 -12.67 1.03 -4.45
N ASN A 292 -12.93 1.41 -5.71
CA ASN A 292 -12.00 2.22 -6.50
C ASN A 292 -11.69 3.56 -5.84
N ILE A 293 -12.72 4.24 -5.29
CA ILE A 293 -12.53 5.52 -4.59
C ILE A 293 -11.69 5.33 -3.32
N LEU A 294 -11.94 4.28 -2.53
CA LEU A 294 -11.20 4.02 -1.29
C LEU A 294 -9.76 3.54 -1.58
N MET A 295 -9.54 2.70 -2.61
CA MET A 295 -8.22 2.28 -3.06
C MET A 295 -7.35 3.44 -3.51
N PHE A 296 -7.96 4.47 -4.12
CA PHE A 296 -7.26 5.67 -4.55
C PHE A 296 -6.66 6.44 -3.36
N VAL A 297 -7.30 6.36 -2.19
CA VAL A 297 -6.82 6.99 -0.94
C VAL A 297 -5.99 6.00 -0.14
N GLY A 298 -4.70 5.97 -0.41
CA GLY A 298 -3.74 5.09 0.27
C GLY A 298 -3.42 5.49 1.71
N GLY A 299 -2.32 4.96 2.24
CA GLY A 299 -1.86 5.28 3.60
C GLY A 299 -1.13 6.61 3.70
N SER A 300 -0.56 6.87 4.89
CA SER A 300 0.14 8.11 5.19
C SER A 300 1.54 8.16 4.59
N SER A 301 2.10 9.36 4.44
CA SER A 301 3.51 9.51 4.06
C SER A 301 4.42 8.90 5.14
N GLY A 302 5.49 8.22 4.72
CA GLY A 302 6.39 7.53 5.65
C GLY A 302 5.77 6.31 6.32
N SER A 303 4.86 5.61 5.64
CA SER A 303 4.26 4.34 6.04
C SER A 303 4.66 3.21 5.09
N THR A 304 4.24 1.98 5.41
CA THR A 304 4.38 0.82 4.53
C THR A 304 3.47 0.86 3.32
N ALA A 305 2.37 1.60 3.38
CA ALA A 305 1.35 1.74 2.34
C ALA A 305 1.80 2.58 1.13
N GLY A 306 1.30 2.25 -0.06
CA GLY A 306 1.52 3.01 -1.30
C GLY A 306 0.39 3.99 -1.64
N GLY A 307 0.11 4.17 -2.94
CA GLY A 307 -0.99 4.99 -3.45
C GLY A 307 -0.88 6.50 -3.18
N VAL A 308 -1.97 7.22 -3.47
CA VAL A 308 -2.09 8.64 -3.12
C VAL A 308 -2.20 8.79 -1.62
N LYS A 309 -1.31 9.56 -1.01
CA LYS A 309 -1.23 9.64 0.46
C LYS A 309 -2.49 10.25 1.07
N THR A 310 -2.89 9.72 2.22
CA THR A 310 -4.09 10.15 2.97
C THR A 310 -4.20 11.67 3.10
N VAL A 311 -3.09 12.34 3.48
CA VAL A 311 -3.08 13.82 3.63
C VAL A 311 -3.16 14.50 2.28
N THR A 312 -2.57 13.95 1.22
CA THR A 312 -2.67 14.48 -0.15
C THR A 312 -4.12 14.60 -0.59
N MET A 313 -4.90 13.50 -0.46
CA MET A 313 -6.34 13.55 -0.76
C MET A 313 -7.11 14.45 0.19
N GLY A 314 -6.76 14.44 1.48
CA GLY A 314 -7.35 15.36 2.46
C GLY A 314 -7.16 16.82 2.05
N LEU A 315 -5.98 17.20 1.56
CA LEU A 315 -5.71 18.56 1.08
C LEU A 315 -6.50 18.90 -0.19
N VAL A 316 -6.64 17.97 -1.12
CA VAL A 316 -7.46 18.16 -2.34
C VAL A 316 -8.91 18.47 -1.96
N VAL A 317 -9.51 17.63 -1.10
CA VAL A 317 -10.89 17.83 -0.63
C VAL A 317 -11.05 19.14 0.15
N LEU A 318 -10.14 19.44 1.08
CA LEU A 318 -10.17 20.66 1.88
C LEU A 318 -9.98 21.92 1.00
N SER A 319 -9.16 21.84 -0.04
CA SER A 319 -8.97 22.92 -1.00
C SER A 319 -10.27 23.16 -1.78
N ALA A 320 -10.91 22.12 -2.31
CA ALA A 320 -12.18 22.22 -3.01
C ALA A 320 -13.26 22.86 -2.12
N VAL A 321 -13.43 22.35 -0.89
CA VAL A 321 -14.40 22.91 0.08
C VAL A 321 -14.07 24.36 0.44
N SER A 322 -12.78 24.72 0.61
CA SER A 322 -12.36 26.09 0.92
C SER A 322 -12.69 27.03 -0.22
N THR A 323 -12.43 26.63 -1.47
CA THR A 323 -12.77 27.38 -2.68
C THR A 323 -14.28 27.59 -2.81
N MET A 324 -15.07 26.53 -2.63
CA MET A 324 -16.56 26.63 -2.65
C MET A 324 -17.10 27.58 -1.57
N ARG A 325 -16.39 27.71 -0.45
CA ARG A 325 -16.74 28.67 0.62
C ARG A 325 -16.18 30.08 0.42
N GLY A 326 -15.59 30.36 -0.73
CA GLY A 326 -14.99 31.66 -1.06
C GLY A 326 -13.77 32.06 -0.21
N ARG A 327 -13.11 31.08 0.44
CA ARG A 327 -11.94 31.37 1.28
C ARG A 327 -10.69 31.43 0.43
N ARG A 328 -9.86 32.46 0.64
CA ARG A 328 -8.58 32.63 -0.07
C ARG A 328 -7.49 31.65 0.36
N GLN A 329 -7.61 31.06 1.55
CA GLN A 329 -6.61 30.16 2.13
C GLN A 329 -7.27 28.92 2.72
N VAL A 330 -6.63 27.78 2.53
CA VAL A 330 -7.01 26.51 3.20
C VAL A 330 -6.45 26.56 4.62
N THR A 331 -7.35 26.57 5.61
CA THR A 331 -6.98 26.59 7.02
C THR A 331 -7.44 25.32 7.72
N VAL A 332 -6.53 24.69 8.46
CA VAL A 332 -6.78 23.47 9.23
C VAL A 332 -6.24 23.67 10.65
N PHE A 333 -7.04 23.44 11.68
CA PHE A 333 -6.68 23.62 13.09
C PHE A 333 -6.00 24.97 13.37
N ARG A 334 -6.55 26.07 12.80
CA ARG A 334 -6.03 27.45 12.92
C ARG A 334 -4.65 27.68 12.30
N ARG A 335 -4.21 26.81 11.36
CA ARG A 335 -2.99 26.99 10.58
C ARG A 335 -3.31 27.00 9.09
N SER A 336 -2.68 27.86 8.33
CA SER A 336 -2.79 27.91 6.87
C SER A 336 -1.86 26.89 6.22
N ILE A 337 -2.32 26.28 5.13
CA ILE A 337 -1.53 25.37 4.28
C ILE A 337 -0.97 26.18 3.12
N SER A 338 0.26 25.87 2.69
CA SER A 338 0.89 26.58 1.58
C SER A 338 0.20 26.27 0.25
N GLN A 339 0.10 27.26 -0.65
CA GLN A 339 -0.49 27.06 -1.97
C GLN A 339 0.32 26.04 -2.80
N GLN A 340 1.63 25.99 -2.60
CA GLN A 340 2.51 25.02 -3.25
C GLN A 340 2.18 23.58 -2.86
N ASP A 341 1.90 23.32 -1.58
CA ASP A 341 1.51 21.96 -1.12
C ASP A 341 0.16 21.53 -1.71
N ILE A 342 -0.77 22.48 -1.83
CA ILE A 342 -2.08 22.23 -2.45
C ILE A 342 -1.90 21.91 -3.94
N SER A 343 -1.14 22.71 -4.67
CA SER A 343 -0.85 22.49 -6.10
C SER A 343 -0.18 21.15 -6.33
N ASN A 344 0.81 20.79 -5.51
CA ASN A 344 1.46 19.49 -5.56
C ASN A 344 0.48 18.35 -5.29
N ALA A 345 -0.42 18.50 -4.30
CA ALA A 345 -1.42 17.50 -3.96
C ALA A 345 -2.41 17.25 -5.12
N VAL A 346 -2.92 18.33 -5.73
CA VAL A 346 -3.81 18.25 -6.90
C VAL A 346 -3.10 17.60 -8.08
N SER A 347 -1.86 18.00 -8.36
CA SER A 347 -1.06 17.44 -9.46
C SER A 347 -0.85 15.93 -9.31
N VAL A 348 -0.51 15.47 -8.10
CA VAL A 348 -0.36 14.01 -7.83
C VAL A 348 -1.67 13.28 -8.04
N ALA A 349 -2.78 13.81 -7.49
CA ALA A 349 -4.08 13.16 -7.59
C ALA A 349 -4.55 13.04 -9.06
N LEU A 350 -4.42 14.12 -9.84
CA LEU A 350 -4.78 14.13 -11.27
C LEU A 350 -3.90 13.16 -12.09
N LEU A 351 -2.61 13.11 -11.80
CA LEU A 351 -1.67 12.25 -12.53
C LEU A 351 -1.96 10.76 -12.23
N VAL A 352 -2.20 10.40 -10.97
CA VAL A 352 -2.59 9.02 -10.61
C VAL A 352 -3.92 8.64 -11.24
N LEU A 353 -4.92 9.55 -11.22
CA LEU A 353 -6.22 9.31 -11.84
C LEU A 353 -6.06 9.10 -13.36
N GLY A 354 -5.31 9.97 -14.04
CA GLY A 354 -5.07 9.86 -15.47
C GLY A 354 -4.37 8.56 -15.86
N LEU A 355 -3.36 8.13 -15.08
CA LEU A 355 -2.68 6.86 -15.31
C LEU A 355 -3.60 5.65 -15.06
N SER A 356 -4.44 5.69 -14.03
CA SER A 356 -5.42 4.62 -13.77
C SER A 356 -6.41 4.48 -14.90
N LEU A 357 -6.94 5.60 -15.42
CA LEU A 357 -7.87 5.60 -16.57
C LEU A 357 -7.18 5.14 -17.85
N PHE A 358 -5.96 5.59 -18.11
CA PHE A 358 -5.17 5.14 -19.24
C PHE A 358 -4.93 3.62 -19.21
N GLY A 359 -4.50 3.10 -18.07
CA GLY A 359 -4.31 1.66 -17.91
C GLY A 359 -5.60 0.88 -18.09
N ALA A 360 -6.72 1.36 -17.52
CA ALA A 360 -8.03 0.73 -17.69
C ALA A 360 -8.46 0.68 -19.16
N ALA A 361 -8.24 1.75 -19.92
CA ALA A 361 -8.52 1.77 -21.35
C ALA A 361 -7.68 0.71 -22.10
N VAL A 362 -6.38 0.60 -21.78
CA VAL A 362 -5.53 -0.42 -22.42
C VAL A 362 -5.98 -1.83 -22.05
N LEU A 363 -6.25 -2.14 -20.78
CA LEU A 363 -6.74 -3.45 -20.38
C LEU A 363 -8.06 -3.81 -21.06
N THR A 364 -8.99 -2.86 -21.16
CA THR A 364 -10.27 -3.07 -21.85
C THR A 364 -10.09 -3.43 -23.32
N VAL A 365 -9.14 -2.78 -24.01
CA VAL A 365 -8.85 -3.06 -25.43
C VAL A 365 -8.11 -4.39 -25.61
N CYS A 366 -7.09 -4.65 -24.78
CA CYS A 366 -6.23 -5.85 -24.93
C CYS A 366 -6.92 -7.13 -24.48
N ASP A 367 -7.64 -7.10 -23.35
CA ASP A 367 -8.20 -8.28 -22.70
C ASP A 367 -9.73 -8.36 -22.78
N ARG A 368 -10.39 -7.39 -23.43
CA ARG A 368 -11.85 -7.33 -23.63
C ARG A 368 -12.64 -7.48 -22.31
N CYS A 369 -12.08 -7.05 -21.20
CA CYS A 369 -12.76 -7.07 -19.90
C CYS A 369 -13.66 -5.84 -19.71
N SER A 370 -14.59 -5.89 -18.76
CA SER A 370 -15.43 -4.74 -18.44
C SER A 370 -14.58 -3.57 -17.93
N PHE A 371 -14.97 -2.33 -18.28
CA PHE A 371 -14.25 -1.13 -17.85
C PHE A 371 -14.16 -1.04 -16.31
N LEU A 372 -15.22 -1.46 -15.59
CA LEU A 372 -15.23 -1.40 -14.13
C LEU A 372 -14.22 -2.39 -13.51
N ASN A 373 -14.07 -3.59 -14.08
CA ASN A 373 -13.03 -4.52 -13.65
C ASN A 373 -11.64 -4.05 -14.06
N ALA A 374 -11.48 -3.47 -15.26
CA ALA A 374 -10.20 -2.92 -15.72
C ALA A 374 -9.71 -1.77 -14.82
N ILE A 375 -10.59 -0.81 -14.45
CA ILE A 375 -10.20 0.30 -13.57
C ILE A 375 -9.95 -0.18 -12.15
N TYR A 376 -10.63 -1.24 -11.69
CA TYR A 376 -10.37 -1.88 -10.40
C TYR A 376 -8.94 -2.42 -10.34
N GLU A 377 -8.52 -3.19 -11.35
CA GLU A 377 -7.16 -3.76 -11.44
C GLU A 377 -6.08 -2.68 -11.55
N THR A 378 -6.29 -1.69 -12.42
CA THR A 378 -5.29 -0.63 -12.64
C THR A 378 -5.15 0.28 -11.42
N THR A 379 -6.26 0.62 -10.76
CA THR A 379 -6.23 1.38 -9.49
C THR A 379 -5.57 0.56 -8.41
N SER A 380 -5.90 -0.73 -8.29
CA SER A 380 -5.28 -1.65 -7.34
C SER A 380 -3.77 -1.75 -7.56
N ALA A 381 -3.31 -1.89 -8.80
CA ALA A 381 -1.88 -1.93 -9.13
C ALA A 381 -1.17 -0.62 -8.83
N LEU A 382 -1.70 0.51 -9.34
CA LEU A 382 -1.06 1.82 -9.24
C LEU A 382 -1.08 2.38 -7.81
N CYS A 383 -2.13 2.08 -7.05
CA CYS A 383 -2.21 2.44 -5.63
C CYS A 383 -1.64 1.37 -4.71
N THR A 384 -1.07 0.28 -5.27
CA THR A 384 -0.46 -0.83 -4.53
C THR A 384 -1.39 -1.41 -3.47
N VAL A 385 -2.62 -1.78 -3.86
CA VAL A 385 -3.65 -2.30 -2.96
C VAL A 385 -3.66 -3.83 -2.91
N GLY A 386 -3.62 -4.48 -4.09
CA GLY A 386 -3.54 -5.94 -4.21
C GLY A 386 -4.86 -6.68 -4.34
N LEU A 387 -5.99 -6.01 -4.20
CA LEU A 387 -7.29 -6.63 -4.46
C LEU A 387 -7.52 -6.77 -5.97
N THR A 388 -8.13 -7.87 -6.37
CA THR A 388 -8.45 -8.21 -7.76
C THR A 388 -9.88 -8.68 -7.89
N THR A 389 -10.52 -8.39 -9.01
CA THR A 389 -11.78 -9.01 -9.41
C THR A 389 -11.58 -10.40 -10.03
N GLY A 390 -10.37 -10.96 -9.93
CA GLY A 390 -10.02 -12.28 -10.43
C GLY A 390 -9.47 -12.32 -11.86
N ILE A 391 -9.43 -11.17 -12.55
CA ILE A 391 -8.95 -11.11 -13.94
C ILE A 391 -7.42 -11.11 -14.08
N THR A 392 -6.66 -10.79 -13.01
CA THR A 392 -5.19 -10.63 -13.06
C THR A 392 -4.48 -11.85 -13.67
N GLY A 393 -4.91 -13.08 -13.32
CA GLY A 393 -4.31 -14.31 -13.82
C GLY A 393 -4.48 -14.51 -15.32
N THR A 394 -5.61 -14.08 -15.88
CA THR A 394 -6.01 -14.31 -17.27
C THR A 394 -5.55 -13.19 -18.22
N LEU A 395 -5.05 -12.06 -17.72
CA LEU A 395 -4.57 -10.92 -18.52
C LEU A 395 -3.46 -11.33 -19.50
N CYS A 396 -3.42 -10.70 -20.64
CA CYS A 396 -2.36 -10.87 -21.63
C CYS A 396 -1.01 -10.32 -21.11
N ALA A 397 0.08 -10.67 -21.78
CA ALA A 397 1.42 -10.24 -21.37
C ALA A 397 1.58 -8.70 -21.36
N ALA A 398 0.98 -8.01 -22.32
CA ALA A 398 1.03 -6.53 -22.41
C ALA A 398 0.37 -5.88 -21.17
N SER A 399 -0.82 -6.32 -20.80
CA SER A 399 -1.54 -5.83 -19.62
C SER A 399 -0.78 -6.15 -18.33
N LYS A 400 -0.19 -7.33 -18.20
CA LYS A 400 0.67 -7.68 -17.06
C LYS A 400 1.88 -6.76 -16.94
N LEU A 401 2.53 -6.41 -18.05
CA LEU A 401 3.66 -5.47 -18.04
C LEU A 401 3.23 -4.06 -17.62
N ILE A 402 2.06 -3.58 -18.03
CA ILE A 402 1.52 -2.30 -17.58
C ILE A 402 1.28 -2.33 -16.06
N LEU A 403 0.66 -3.40 -15.54
CA LEU A 403 0.45 -3.53 -14.10
C LEU A 403 1.77 -3.58 -13.33
N ILE A 404 2.83 -4.25 -13.86
CA ILE A 404 4.18 -4.25 -13.27
C ILE A 404 4.71 -2.82 -13.16
N VAL A 405 4.61 -2.04 -14.23
CA VAL A 405 5.05 -0.63 -14.25
C VAL A 405 4.24 0.21 -13.26
N PHE A 406 2.92 -0.02 -13.17
CA PHE A 406 2.04 0.69 -12.25
C PHE A 406 2.36 0.37 -10.78
N MET A 407 2.55 -0.89 -10.43
CA MET A 407 2.97 -1.30 -9.09
C MET A 407 4.28 -0.61 -8.69
N PHE A 408 5.24 -0.57 -9.61
CA PHE A 408 6.52 0.08 -9.38
C PHE A 408 6.36 1.60 -9.17
N PHE A 409 5.58 2.28 -10.00
CA PHE A 409 5.29 3.72 -9.87
C PHE A 409 4.55 4.05 -8.59
N GLY A 410 3.58 3.23 -8.21
CA GLY A 410 2.82 3.39 -6.97
C GLY A 410 3.70 3.31 -5.73
N ARG A 411 4.70 2.41 -5.74
CA ARG A 411 5.60 2.21 -4.59
C ARG A 411 6.68 3.26 -4.48
N VAL A 412 7.41 3.50 -5.56
CA VAL A 412 8.52 4.48 -5.60
C VAL A 412 7.98 5.92 -5.44
N GLY A 413 6.77 6.15 -5.90
CA GLY A 413 6.12 7.45 -5.93
C GLY A 413 6.37 8.17 -7.25
N ILE A 414 5.29 8.55 -7.93
CA ILE A 414 5.32 9.17 -9.26
C ILE A 414 6.10 10.48 -9.24
N MET A 415 5.94 11.29 -8.18
CA MET A 415 6.70 12.53 -8.01
C MET A 415 8.20 12.27 -7.82
N THR A 416 8.59 11.20 -7.13
CA THR A 416 9.99 10.81 -6.95
C THR A 416 10.64 10.50 -8.29
N ILE A 417 9.92 9.79 -9.16
CA ILE A 417 10.38 9.46 -10.51
C ILE A 417 10.46 10.72 -11.37
N GLY A 418 9.42 11.57 -11.35
CA GLY A 418 9.39 12.83 -12.09
C GLY A 418 10.55 13.75 -11.71
N VAL A 419 10.77 13.98 -10.42
CA VAL A 419 11.88 14.82 -9.91
C VAL A 419 13.24 14.18 -10.23
N GLY A 420 13.35 12.85 -10.13
CA GLY A 420 14.60 12.13 -10.37
C GLY A 420 15.09 12.18 -11.81
N PHE A 421 14.18 12.13 -12.77
CA PHE A 421 14.51 11.95 -14.18
C PHE A 421 14.12 13.15 -15.07
N MET A 422 13.00 13.84 -14.79
CA MET A 422 12.47 14.89 -15.64
C MET A 422 12.90 16.31 -15.24
N MET A 423 13.13 16.56 -13.94
CA MET A 423 13.65 17.86 -13.53
C MET A 423 15.18 17.83 -13.68
N GLY A 424 15.69 18.42 -14.77
CA GLY A 424 17.05 18.92 -14.88
C GLY A 424 17.39 19.85 -13.69
N ASP A 425 18.63 20.35 -13.59
CA ASP A 425 18.91 21.36 -12.58
C ASP A 425 17.84 22.44 -12.67
N ARG A 426 17.13 22.70 -11.54
CA ARG A 426 16.20 23.81 -11.47
C ARG A 426 16.93 25.04 -12.02
N ALA A 427 16.75 25.29 -13.32
CA ALA A 427 16.97 26.62 -13.82
C ALA A 427 16.10 27.48 -12.90
N ARG A 428 16.73 28.25 -12.01
CA ARG A 428 16.01 29.27 -11.25
C ARG A 428 15.19 29.99 -12.31
N GLU A 429 13.86 29.97 -12.17
CA GLU A 429 13.02 30.84 -12.98
C GLU A 429 13.52 32.26 -12.73
N ARG A 430 14.40 32.69 -13.63
CA ARG A 430 15.01 34.05 -13.56
C ARG A 430 14.07 35.07 -14.18
N ILE A 431 12.99 34.60 -14.82
CA ILE A 431 12.05 35.44 -15.54
C ILE A 431 10.68 35.24 -14.91
N HIS A 432 10.13 36.30 -14.36
CA HIS A 432 8.73 36.36 -13.95
C HIS A 432 7.92 36.93 -15.13
N TYR A 433 7.02 36.12 -15.67
CA TYR A 433 6.09 36.57 -16.68
C TYR A 433 4.93 37.33 -16.03
N ALA A 434 4.37 38.32 -16.79
CA ALA A 434 3.18 39.02 -16.33
C ALA A 434 1.98 38.05 -16.20
N GLU A 435 1.26 38.19 -15.09
CA GLU A 435 0.05 37.39 -14.87
C GLU A 435 -1.07 37.80 -15.82
N THR A 436 -1.75 36.82 -16.42
CA THR A 436 -2.97 37.05 -17.21
C THR A 436 -4.15 36.35 -16.54
N LYS A 437 -5.33 36.95 -16.69
CA LYS A 437 -6.58 36.37 -16.20
C LYS A 437 -7.11 35.41 -17.26
N VAL A 438 -7.37 34.17 -16.86
CA VAL A 438 -8.06 33.16 -17.67
C VAL A 438 -9.44 32.94 -17.05
N MET A 439 -10.48 32.89 -17.87
CA MET A 439 -11.82 32.53 -17.41
C MET A 439 -11.83 31.05 -17.03
N ILE A 440 -12.19 30.78 -15.80
CA ILE A 440 -12.43 29.43 -15.28
C ILE A 440 -13.92 29.34 -15.04
N GLY A 441 -14.62 28.39 -15.67
CA GLY A 441 -16.06 28.18 -15.65
C GLY A 441 -16.67 27.98 -14.27
#